data_ce564b6c3af043f76b2970d85b32cdbb
#
_entry.id   ce564b6c3af043f76b2970d85b32cdbb
#
_cell.length_a   1.000
_cell.length_b   1.000
_cell.length_c   1.000
_cell.angle_alpha   90.00
_cell.angle_beta   90.00
_cell.angle_gamma   90.00
#
_symmetry.space_group_name_H-M   'P 1'
#
loop_
_entity.id
_entity.type
_entity.pdbx_description
1 polymer ?
#
loop_
_entity_poly.entity_id
_entity_poly.type
_entity_poly.pdbx_seq_one_letter_code
_entity_poly.pdbx_strand_id
1 'polypeptide(L)'
;MNIHKLARTTPASRALIAARRAAGIGEAAVAQQLGIDRKTVRKWTRRQHTEGPAGLQDRSSRPLRSPTALEATWRDAVLALRRLRFTQAQIAQVLQLSKSRTQRAVATVGLGKLRALEPPVASHRYERRRPGELVHVDTKKLGRFYQPGHRVTGDRRDTRLRGVKGWEFLHVAIDDRTRLAYAELLADETGPTCAGFLQRAAAFFARHGIRQIERVMSDNGSGYISAAFRMAVAALTARHLRTRPYTPRTNGKAERFIQTMLRLWAYVRPYTSSDERAAALAPWLVWYNRQRPHGSLQDRSPVETLKDLRRDNLVGDHS
;
A
#
# COMPACT_ATOMS: atom_id res chain seq x y z
N MET A 1 -15.61 21.26 1.49
CA MET A 1 -17.10 21.35 1.54
C MET A 1 -17.64 20.58 0.32
N ASN A 2 -18.29 19.43 0.52
CA ASN A 2 -18.83 18.63 -0.61
C ASN A 2 -20.22 19.13 -0.98
N ILE A 3 -20.28 20.06 -1.93
CA ILE A 3 -21.56 20.51 -2.49
C ILE A 3 -21.97 19.49 -3.57
N HIS A 4 -23.18 18.93 -3.44
CA HIS A 4 -23.69 18.00 -4.44
C HIS A 4 -23.76 18.68 -5.81
N LYS A 5 -23.24 18.03 -6.87
CA LYS A 5 -23.15 18.60 -8.24
C LYS A 5 -24.50 19.07 -8.82
N LEU A 6 -25.61 18.56 -8.33
CA LEU A 6 -26.96 18.96 -8.73
C LEU A 6 -27.63 19.90 -7.72
N ALA A 7 -26.89 20.47 -6.74
CA ALA A 7 -27.46 21.41 -5.80
C ALA A 7 -27.83 22.71 -6.51
N ARG A 8 -29.12 23.06 -6.52
CA ARG A 8 -29.63 24.32 -7.10
C ARG A 8 -29.25 25.54 -6.28
N THR A 9 -28.89 25.37 -5.00
CA THR A 9 -28.42 26.44 -4.12
C THR A 9 -27.26 25.97 -3.28
N THR A 10 -26.21 26.79 -3.22
CA THR A 10 -25.04 26.61 -2.34
C THR A 10 -25.22 27.43 -1.07
N PRO A 11 -24.46 27.21 0.01
CA PRO A 11 -24.49 28.08 1.20
C PRO A 11 -24.30 29.58 0.85
N ALA A 12 -23.41 29.90 -0.11
CA ALA A 12 -23.19 31.25 -0.57
C ALA A 12 -24.44 31.86 -1.26
N SER A 13 -25.08 31.10 -2.16
CA SER A 13 -26.32 31.58 -2.81
C SER A 13 -27.49 31.70 -1.84
N ARG A 14 -27.53 30.87 -0.78
CA ARG A 14 -28.54 30.97 0.30
C ARG A 14 -28.31 32.22 1.16
N ALA A 15 -27.07 32.56 1.46
CA ALA A 15 -26.71 33.81 2.14
C ALA A 15 -27.09 35.02 1.30
N LEU A 16 -26.90 34.97 -0.02
CA LEU A 16 -27.33 36.00 -0.95
C LEU A 16 -28.86 36.17 -0.98
N ILE A 17 -29.63 35.06 -0.95
CA ILE A 17 -31.09 35.10 -0.83
C ILE A 17 -31.46 35.83 0.45
N ALA A 18 -30.89 35.47 1.59
CA ALA A 18 -31.18 36.08 2.88
C ALA A 18 -30.84 37.57 2.89
N ALA A 19 -29.68 37.95 2.37
CA ALA A 19 -29.27 39.38 2.28
C ALA A 19 -30.21 40.22 1.41
N ARG A 20 -30.61 39.71 0.23
CA ARG A 20 -31.59 40.42 -0.65
C ARG A 20 -32.95 40.57 -0.02
N ARG A 21 -33.42 39.54 0.72
CA ARG A 21 -34.67 39.60 1.48
C ARG A 21 -34.60 40.60 2.63
N ALA A 22 -33.50 40.66 3.34
CA ALA A 22 -33.24 41.66 4.37
C ALA A 22 -33.24 43.12 3.82
N ALA A 23 -32.76 43.30 2.59
CA ALA A 23 -32.77 44.57 1.85
C ALA A 23 -34.17 44.91 1.29
N GLY A 24 -35.24 44.18 1.65
CA GLY A 24 -36.61 44.47 1.25
C GLY A 24 -37.03 43.98 -0.15
N ILE A 25 -36.16 43.31 -0.89
CA ILE A 25 -36.48 42.83 -2.24
C ILE A 25 -37.50 41.68 -2.16
N GLY A 26 -38.60 41.79 -2.94
CA GLY A 26 -39.69 40.80 -2.93
C GLY A 26 -39.26 39.40 -3.31
N GLU A 27 -39.96 38.36 -2.76
CA GLU A 27 -39.62 36.93 -3.03
C GLU A 27 -39.59 36.59 -4.55
N ALA A 28 -40.55 37.17 -5.33
CA ALA A 28 -40.62 36.93 -6.76
C ALA A 28 -39.43 37.50 -7.51
N ALA A 29 -39.00 38.70 -7.16
CA ALA A 29 -37.82 39.34 -7.76
C ALA A 29 -36.52 38.61 -7.43
N VAL A 30 -36.34 38.17 -6.19
CA VAL A 30 -35.17 37.37 -5.80
C VAL A 30 -35.18 36.03 -6.52
N ALA A 31 -36.33 35.37 -6.66
CA ALA A 31 -36.46 34.11 -7.38
C ALA A 31 -36.08 34.24 -8.87
N GLN A 32 -36.60 35.30 -9.51
CA GLN A 32 -36.29 35.63 -10.93
C GLN A 32 -34.80 35.94 -11.11
N GLN A 33 -34.19 36.78 -10.28
CA GLN A 33 -32.79 37.18 -10.36
C GLN A 33 -31.82 36.00 -10.20
N LEU A 34 -32.21 34.99 -9.43
CA LEU A 34 -31.35 33.82 -9.14
C LEU A 34 -31.72 32.57 -9.94
N GLY A 35 -32.75 32.64 -10.80
CA GLY A 35 -33.20 31.50 -11.58
C GLY A 35 -33.71 30.33 -10.74
N ILE A 36 -34.35 30.60 -9.59
CA ILE A 36 -34.80 29.57 -8.66
C ILE A 36 -36.30 29.73 -8.37
N ASP A 37 -36.93 28.69 -7.84
CA ASP A 37 -38.34 28.72 -7.44
C ASP A 37 -38.59 29.59 -6.21
N ARG A 38 -39.72 30.31 -6.19
CA ARG A 38 -40.17 31.16 -5.04
C ARG A 38 -40.26 30.36 -3.73
N LYS A 39 -40.64 29.08 -3.79
CA LYS A 39 -40.66 28.20 -2.60
C LYS A 39 -39.25 28.01 -2.02
N THR A 40 -38.24 27.99 -2.86
CA THR A 40 -36.85 27.91 -2.44
C THR A 40 -36.40 29.19 -1.74
N VAL A 41 -36.76 30.37 -2.26
CA VAL A 41 -36.48 31.64 -1.60
C VAL A 41 -37.15 31.69 -0.22
N ARG A 42 -38.44 31.37 -0.17
CA ARG A 42 -39.22 31.35 1.11
C ARG A 42 -38.61 30.37 2.12
N LYS A 43 -38.22 29.17 1.69
CA LYS A 43 -37.57 28.16 2.51
C LYS A 43 -36.31 28.73 3.20
N TRP A 44 -35.43 29.35 2.43
CA TRP A 44 -34.13 29.81 2.95
C TRP A 44 -34.30 31.10 3.79
N THR A 45 -35.22 32.00 3.43
CA THR A 45 -35.57 33.15 4.25
C THR A 45 -36.11 32.74 5.60
N ARG A 46 -37.05 31.77 5.64
CA ARG A 46 -37.59 31.24 6.90
C ARG A 46 -36.50 30.61 7.77
N ARG A 47 -35.64 29.78 7.19
CA ARG A 47 -34.54 29.12 7.92
C ARG A 47 -33.53 30.15 8.47
N GLN A 48 -33.22 31.19 7.70
CA GLN A 48 -32.39 32.28 8.21
C GLN A 48 -33.04 33.00 9.36
N HIS A 49 -34.36 33.26 9.30
CA HIS A 49 -35.06 33.94 10.35
C HIS A 49 -35.16 33.12 11.65
N THR A 50 -35.40 31.79 11.54
CA THR A 50 -35.62 30.92 12.70
C THR A 50 -34.31 30.37 13.31
N GLU A 51 -33.25 30.20 12.52
CA GLU A 51 -32.02 29.48 12.91
C GLU A 51 -30.74 30.32 12.69
N GLY A 52 -30.90 31.55 12.19
CA GLY A 52 -29.76 32.41 11.84
C GLY A 52 -28.88 31.84 10.73
N PRO A 53 -27.60 32.23 10.66
CA PRO A 53 -26.67 31.76 9.61
C PRO A 53 -26.48 30.24 9.58
N ALA A 54 -26.64 29.53 10.71
CA ALA A 54 -26.59 28.08 10.79
C ALA A 54 -27.70 27.42 9.96
N GLY A 55 -28.87 28.08 9.85
CA GLY A 55 -30.00 27.60 9.03
C GLY A 55 -29.70 27.53 7.54
N LEU A 56 -28.69 28.22 7.04
CA LEU A 56 -28.27 28.21 5.63
C LEU A 56 -27.36 27.05 5.27
N GLN A 57 -26.85 26.33 6.26
CA GLN A 57 -26.00 25.16 6.04
C GLN A 57 -26.82 23.94 5.58
N ASP A 58 -26.12 22.98 4.95
CA ASP A 58 -26.74 21.71 4.58
C ASP A 58 -27.06 20.89 5.82
N ARG A 59 -28.26 20.35 5.87
CA ARG A 59 -28.66 19.37 6.88
C ARG A 59 -28.43 17.96 6.35
N SER A 60 -28.16 17.04 7.26
CA SER A 60 -28.15 15.62 6.93
C SER A 60 -29.47 15.20 6.29
N SER A 61 -29.41 14.51 5.17
CA SER A 61 -30.58 13.88 4.54
C SER A 61 -30.99 12.58 5.25
N ARG A 62 -30.27 12.18 6.28
CA ARG A 62 -30.55 10.97 7.05
C ARG A 62 -31.86 11.15 7.84
N PRO A 63 -32.80 10.19 7.79
CA PRO A 63 -34.00 10.23 8.57
C PRO A 63 -33.68 10.33 10.06
N LEU A 64 -34.44 11.18 10.79
CA LEU A 64 -34.30 11.34 12.24
C LEU A 64 -34.70 10.07 12.99
N ARG A 65 -35.63 9.30 12.42
CA ARG A 65 -36.07 8.01 12.96
C ARG A 65 -35.86 6.94 11.90
N SER A 66 -35.37 5.79 12.31
CA SER A 66 -35.22 4.60 11.46
C SER A 66 -35.95 3.43 12.15
N PRO A 67 -37.11 3.03 11.65
CA PRO A 67 -37.88 1.91 12.25
C PRO A 67 -37.10 0.59 12.24
N THR A 68 -36.13 0.48 11.36
CA THR A 68 -35.28 -0.72 11.23
C THR A 68 -33.96 -0.63 12.01
N ALA A 69 -33.75 0.47 12.75
CA ALA A 69 -32.56 0.60 13.59
C ALA A 69 -32.57 -0.47 14.69
N LEU A 70 -31.40 -1.02 14.98
CA LEU A 70 -31.25 -1.94 16.08
C LEU A 70 -31.27 -1.14 17.39
N GLU A 71 -32.05 -1.57 18.35
CA GLU A 71 -32.10 -0.98 19.70
C GLU A 71 -30.72 -1.03 20.35
N ALA A 72 -30.47 -0.12 21.30
CA ALA A 72 -29.16 0.01 21.93
C ALA A 72 -28.70 -1.29 22.58
N THR A 73 -29.56 -1.95 23.35
CA THR A 73 -29.30 -3.24 24.02
C THR A 73 -28.83 -4.33 23.05
N TRP A 74 -29.55 -4.49 21.94
CA TRP A 74 -29.18 -5.47 20.92
C TRP A 74 -27.88 -5.11 20.21
N ARG A 75 -27.64 -3.83 19.97
CA ARG A 75 -26.40 -3.36 19.40
C ARG A 75 -25.22 -3.64 20.32
N ASP A 76 -25.36 -3.40 21.62
CA ASP A 76 -24.31 -3.67 22.60
C ASP A 76 -24.03 -5.16 22.75
N ALA A 77 -25.06 -6.01 22.71
CA ALA A 77 -24.89 -7.47 22.65
C ALA A 77 -24.13 -7.92 21.39
N VAL A 78 -24.47 -7.37 20.22
CA VAL A 78 -23.73 -7.64 18.97
C VAL A 78 -22.26 -7.25 19.11
N LEU A 79 -21.96 -6.10 19.69
CA LEU A 79 -20.60 -5.61 19.88
C LEU A 79 -19.82 -6.43 20.92
N ALA A 80 -20.47 -6.84 22.00
CA ALA A 80 -19.85 -7.72 23.01
C ALA A 80 -19.42 -9.04 22.39
N LEU A 81 -20.31 -9.73 21.68
CA LEU A 81 -20.00 -10.98 20.98
C LEU A 81 -18.91 -10.77 19.91
N ARG A 82 -18.94 -9.62 19.20
CA ARG A 82 -17.91 -9.29 18.22
C ARG A 82 -16.53 -9.14 18.84
N ARG A 83 -16.44 -8.52 20.01
CA ARG A 83 -15.18 -8.39 20.78
C ARG A 83 -14.67 -9.75 21.26
N LEU A 84 -15.57 -10.70 21.53
CA LEU A 84 -15.23 -12.12 21.79
C LEU A 84 -14.86 -12.90 20.51
N ARG A 85 -14.65 -12.21 19.39
CA ARG A 85 -14.21 -12.74 18.07
C ARG A 85 -15.26 -13.59 17.33
N PHE A 86 -16.51 -13.55 17.74
CA PHE A 86 -17.59 -14.21 16.99
C PHE A 86 -17.70 -13.62 15.57
N THR A 87 -17.91 -14.49 14.58
CA THR A 87 -18.21 -14.06 13.21
C THR A 87 -19.60 -13.41 13.14
N GLN A 88 -19.85 -12.57 12.13
CA GLN A 88 -21.16 -11.95 11.94
C GLN A 88 -22.28 -13.01 11.78
N ALA A 89 -21.98 -14.15 11.15
CA ALA A 89 -22.94 -15.24 11.00
C ALA A 89 -23.28 -15.90 12.35
N GLN A 90 -22.28 -16.16 13.18
CA GLN A 90 -22.48 -16.71 14.53
C GLN A 90 -23.27 -15.75 15.42
N ILE A 91 -22.96 -14.44 15.38
CA ILE A 91 -23.69 -13.42 16.13
C ILE A 91 -25.16 -13.36 15.68
N ALA A 92 -25.38 -13.37 14.36
CA ALA A 92 -26.74 -13.37 13.81
C ALA A 92 -27.55 -14.60 14.29
N GLN A 93 -26.91 -15.76 14.33
CA GLN A 93 -27.53 -17.01 14.80
C GLN A 93 -27.82 -16.97 16.31
N VAL A 94 -26.84 -16.58 17.14
CA VAL A 94 -26.97 -16.55 18.60
C VAL A 94 -28.06 -15.55 19.05
N LEU A 95 -28.09 -14.38 18.41
CA LEU A 95 -29.05 -13.32 18.76
C LEU A 95 -30.33 -13.38 17.93
N GLN A 96 -30.53 -14.35 17.08
CA GLN A 96 -31.66 -14.48 16.17
C GLN A 96 -31.93 -13.21 15.33
N LEU A 97 -30.86 -12.53 14.94
CA LEU A 97 -30.91 -11.33 14.12
C LEU A 97 -30.65 -11.67 12.64
N SER A 98 -31.15 -10.84 11.73
CA SER A 98 -30.77 -10.97 10.33
C SER A 98 -29.28 -10.61 10.14
N LYS A 99 -28.61 -11.29 9.20
CA LYS A 99 -27.19 -11.02 8.85
C LYS A 99 -26.99 -9.54 8.51
N SER A 100 -27.92 -8.91 7.80
CA SER A 100 -27.85 -7.50 7.41
C SER A 100 -27.91 -6.53 8.61
N ARG A 101 -28.71 -6.84 9.63
CA ARG A 101 -28.76 -6.03 10.87
C ARG A 101 -27.47 -6.15 11.66
N THR A 102 -26.96 -7.37 11.82
CA THR A 102 -25.67 -7.64 12.48
C THR A 102 -24.52 -6.94 11.74
N GLN A 103 -24.45 -7.08 10.41
CA GLN A 103 -23.43 -6.44 9.59
C GLN A 103 -23.44 -4.92 9.73
N ARG A 104 -24.61 -4.29 9.68
CA ARG A 104 -24.75 -2.84 9.88
C ARG A 104 -24.28 -2.41 11.27
N ALA A 105 -24.67 -3.15 12.32
CA ALA A 105 -24.28 -2.83 13.69
C ALA A 105 -22.74 -2.84 13.85
N VAL A 106 -22.05 -3.89 13.39
CA VAL A 106 -20.57 -3.97 13.50
C VAL A 106 -19.86 -2.99 12.56
N ALA A 107 -20.45 -2.67 11.39
CA ALA A 107 -19.87 -1.73 10.45
C ALA A 107 -19.89 -0.29 10.98
N THR A 108 -20.97 0.09 11.68
CA THR A 108 -21.14 1.44 12.27
C THR A 108 -20.00 1.80 13.22
N VAL A 109 -19.42 0.82 13.91
CA VAL A 109 -18.31 1.00 14.86
C VAL A 109 -16.95 0.57 14.28
N GLY A 110 -16.86 0.34 12.98
CA GLY A 110 -15.60 -0.04 12.33
C GLY A 110 -15.16 -1.50 12.53
N LEU A 111 -15.97 -2.34 13.21
CA LEU A 111 -15.65 -3.73 13.53
C LEU A 111 -16.11 -4.75 12.47
N GLY A 112 -16.35 -4.31 11.23
CA GLY A 112 -16.78 -5.17 10.13
C GLY A 112 -15.84 -6.33 9.83
N LYS A 113 -14.53 -6.14 10.00
CA LYS A 113 -13.50 -7.18 9.87
C LYS A 113 -12.95 -7.55 11.25
N LEU A 114 -12.73 -8.85 11.53
CA LEU A 114 -12.17 -9.31 12.81
C LEU A 114 -10.81 -8.69 13.12
N ARG A 115 -9.99 -8.45 12.11
CA ARG A 115 -8.68 -7.79 12.29
C ARG A 115 -8.79 -6.35 12.83
N ALA A 116 -9.96 -5.73 12.78
CA ALA A 116 -10.18 -4.39 13.34
C ALA A 116 -10.25 -4.41 14.89
N LEU A 117 -10.40 -5.59 15.50
CA LEU A 117 -10.32 -5.77 16.95
C LEU A 117 -8.88 -5.68 17.49
N GLU A 118 -7.91 -5.84 16.60
CA GLU A 118 -6.49 -5.76 16.95
C GLU A 118 -5.98 -4.38 16.53
N PRO A 119 -5.46 -3.57 17.45
CA PRO A 119 -4.80 -2.34 17.06
C PRO A 119 -3.66 -2.70 16.10
N PRO A 120 -3.44 -1.95 15.02
CA PRO A 120 -2.30 -2.18 14.16
C PRO A 120 -1.04 -2.07 15.01
N VAL A 121 -0.25 -3.15 15.05
CA VAL A 121 1.05 -3.11 15.71
C VAL A 121 1.84 -1.96 15.10
N ALA A 122 2.23 -1.00 15.92
CA ALA A 122 3.02 0.13 15.47
C ALA A 122 4.26 -0.41 14.73
N SER A 123 4.31 -0.18 13.42
CA SER A 123 5.48 -0.54 12.65
C SER A 123 6.54 0.52 12.93
N HIS A 124 7.53 0.17 13.74
CA HIS A 124 8.72 1.00 13.84
C HIS A 124 9.39 1.02 12.46
N ARG A 125 9.16 2.09 11.73
CA ARG A 125 9.90 2.38 10.51
C ARG A 125 11.30 2.80 10.94
N TYR A 126 12.24 1.86 10.91
CA TYR A 126 13.64 2.22 11.00
C TYR A 126 14.21 2.46 9.59
N GLU A 127 15.04 3.44 9.48
CA GLU A 127 15.82 3.73 8.29
C GLU A 127 17.26 3.96 8.71
N ARG A 128 18.17 3.29 8.04
CA ARG A 128 19.59 3.46 8.29
C ARG A 128 20.06 4.82 7.78
N ARG A 129 21.09 5.35 8.41
CA ARG A 129 21.57 6.70 8.09
C ARG A 129 22.49 6.71 6.87
N ARG A 130 23.31 5.67 6.72
CA ARG A 130 24.33 5.60 5.68
C ARG A 130 24.07 4.46 4.69
N PRO A 131 24.45 4.65 3.39
CA PRO A 131 24.48 3.58 2.42
C PRO A 131 25.44 2.46 2.86
N GLY A 132 25.06 1.20 2.65
CA GLY A 132 25.85 0.04 3.07
C GLY A 132 25.73 -0.36 4.53
N GLU A 133 25.13 0.44 5.39
CA GLU A 133 24.92 0.10 6.80
C GLU A 133 24.04 -1.15 6.98
N LEU A 134 23.12 -1.38 6.06
CA LEU A 134 22.28 -2.57 6.02
C LEU A 134 21.82 -2.88 4.59
N VAL A 135 22.09 -4.09 4.15
CA VAL A 135 21.57 -4.66 2.89
C VAL A 135 20.59 -5.77 3.22
N HIS A 136 19.38 -5.68 2.69
CA HIS A 136 18.37 -6.73 2.78
C HIS A 136 18.52 -7.69 1.62
N VAL A 137 18.47 -8.99 1.89
CA VAL A 137 18.47 -10.04 0.87
C VAL A 137 17.24 -10.92 1.03
N ASP A 138 16.71 -11.40 -0.07
CA ASP A 138 15.54 -12.28 -0.10
C ASP A 138 15.51 -13.08 -1.40
N THR A 139 14.70 -14.15 -1.42
CA THR A 139 14.50 -15.00 -2.62
C THR A 139 13.02 -15.16 -2.91
N LYS A 140 12.66 -15.10 -4.19
CA LYS A 140 11.29 -15.33 -4.65
C LYS A 140 11.22 -16.39 -5.73
N LYS A 141 10.47 -17.47 -5.49
CA LYS A 141 10.20 -18.48 -6.51
C LYS A 141 9.22 -17.95 -7.56
N LEU A 142 9.59 -18.08 -8.82
CA LEU A 142 8.78 -17.76 -9.99
C LEU A 142 8.55 -19.03 -10.81
N GLY A 143 7.34 -19.25 -11.27
CA GLY A 143 7.06 -20.36 -12.18
C GLY A 143 7.85 -20.22 -13.48
N ARG A 144 8.54 -21.28 -13.89
CA ARG A 144 9.21 -21.38 -15.17
C ARG A 144 8.21 -21.78 -16.25
N PHE A 145 8.30 -21.16 -17.41
CA PHE A 145 7.43 -21.46 -18.54
C PHE A 145 8.19 -21.20 -19.86
N TYR A 146 7.89 -22.01 -20.87
CA TYR A 146 8.48 -21.87 -22.20
C TYR A 146 7.48 -21.36 -23.23
N GLN A 147 6.21 -21.36 -22.89
CA GLN A 147 5.12 -20.86 -23.74
C GLN A 147 4.08 -20.14 -22.86
N PRO A 148 3.37 -19.15 -23.42
CA PRO A 148 2.36 -18.41 -22.69
C PRO A 148 1.24 -19.37 -22.21
N GLY A 149 0.81 -19.24 -20.97
CA GLY A 149 -0.30 -20.02 -20.43
C GLY A 149 -1.65 -19.57 -20.96
N HIS A 150 -2.70 -20.35 -20.67
CA HIS A 150 -4.09 -20.12 -21.13
C HIS A 150 -4.64 -18.72 -20.81
N ARG A 151 -4.11 -18.02 -19.79
CA ARG A 151 -4.48 -16.65 -19.48
C ARG A 151 -4.05 -15.65 -20.56
N VAL A 152 -3.07 -16.04 -21.37
CA VAL A 152 -2.53 -15.23 -22.47
C VAL A 152 -3.12 -15.69 -23.80
N THR A 153 -3.23 -17.02 -24.01
CA THR A 153 -3.74 -17.59 -25.26
C THR A 153 -5.27 -17.63 -25.33
N GLY A 154 -5.96 -17.51 -24.19
CA GLY A 154 -7.42 -17.67 -24.09
C GLY A 154 -7.90 -19.13 -24.18
N ASP A 155 -7.06 -20.06 -24.57
CA ASP A 155 -7.42 -21.47 -24.75
C ASP A 155 -6.96 -22.34 -23.58
N ARG A 156 -7.93 -22.85 -22.81
CA ARG A 156 -7.70 -23.80 -21.72
C ARG A 156 -7.50 -25.26 -22.19
N ARG A 157 -7.85 -25.57 -23.43
CA ARG A 157 -7.81 -26.93 -23.99
C ARG A 157 -6.46 -27.26 -24.65
N ASP A 158 -5.63 -26.25 -24.91
CA ASP A 158 -4.31 -26.47 -25.49
C ASP A 158 -3.40 -27.20 -24.50
N THR A 159 -3.34 -28.52 -24.65
CA THR A 159 -2.53 -29.41 -23.81
C THR A 159 -1.03 -29.30 -24.10
N ARG A 160 -0.65 -28.76 -25.26
CA ARG A 160 0.76 -28.48 -25.64
C ARG A 160 1.38 -27.42 -24.71
N LEU A 161 0.56 -26.61 -24.05
CA LEU A 161 0.96 -25.61 -23.05
C LEU A 161 1.30 -26.23 -21.68
N ARG A 162 1.21 -27.53 -21.49
CA ARG A 162 1.67 -28.25 -20.27
C ARG A 162 3.20 -28.37 -20.18
N GLY A 163 3.92 -27.60 -21.03
CA GLY A 163 5.36 -27.59 -21.13
C GLY A 163 6.04 -26.98 -19.91
N VAL A 164 6.91 -27.76 -19.37
CA VAL A 164 7.95 -27.56 -18.37
C VAL A 164 7.50 -26.95 -17.05
N LYS A 165 7.29 -27.86 -16.14
CA LYS A 165 7.15 -27.60 -14.71
C LYS A 165 8.54 -27.33 -14.15
N GLY A 166 8.70 -26.23 -13.42
CA GLY A 166 9.93 -25.87 -12.76
C GLY A 166 9.84 -24.50 -12.14
N TRP A 167 10.90 -24.12 -11.47
CA TRP A 167 11.00 -22.85 -10.78
C TRP A 167 12.24 -22.10 -11.23
N GLU A 168 12.16 -20.80 -11.24
CA GLU A 168 13.28 -19.88 -11.26
C GLU A 168 13.31 -19.15 -9.94
N PHE A 169 14.49 -18.87 -9.44
CA PHE A 169 14.66 -18.22 -8.14
C PHE A 169 15.20 -16.82 -8.37
N LEU A 170 14.33 -15.85 -8.12
CA LEU A 170 14.70 -14.44 -8.14
C LEU A 170 15.37 -14.10 -6.82
N HIS A 171 16.70 -13.91 -6.83
CA HIS A 171 17.44 -13.41 -5.70
C HIS A 171 17.52 -11.88 -5.77
N VAL A 172 17.30 -11.22 -4.64
CA VAL A 172 17.32 -9.76 -4.54
C VAL A 172 18.21 -9.30 -3.39
N ALA A 173 18.87 -8.17 -3.60
CA ALA A 173 19.59 -7.42 -2.59
C ALA A 173 19.25 -5.94 -2.71
N ILE A 174 18.90 -5.29 -1.60
CA ILE A 174 18.52 -3.87 -1.59
C ILE A 174 19.17 -3.15 -0.41
N ASP A 175 19.81 -2.02 -0.68
CA ASP A 175 20.35 -1.15 0.35
C ASP A 175 19.23 -0.45 1.13
N ASP A 176 19.34 -0.47 2.45
CA ASP A 176 18.32 0.08 3.36
C ASP A 176 18.11 1.58 3.18
N ARG A 177 19.17 2.34 2.99
CA ARG A 177 19.13 3.80 2.91
C ARG A 177 18.71 4.31 1.55
N THR A 178 19.39 3.85 0.51
CA THR A 178 19.23 4.39 -0.84
C THR A 178 18.20 3.67 -1.69
N ARG A 179 17.76 2.49 -1.28
CA ARG A 179 16.94 1.55 -2.09
C ARG A 179 17.66 1.10 -3.38
N LEU A 180 18.95 1.35 -3.51
CA LEU A 180 19.73 0.78 -4.61
C LEU A 180 19.60 -0.73 -4.57
N ALA A 181 19.26 -1.35 -5.69
CA ALA A 181 18.86 -2.74 -5.73
C ALA A 181 19.60 -3.51 -6.81
N TYR A 182 19.94 -4.76 -6.49
CA TYR A 182 20.49 -5.75 -7.37
C TYR A 182 19.62 -7.00 -7.37
N ALA A 183 19.47 -7.66 -8.50
CA ALA A 183 18.72 -8.91 -8.58
C ALA A 183 19.24 -9.81 -9.70
N GLU A 184 19.08 -11.13 -9.51
CA GLU A 184 19.40 -12.17 -10.47
C GLU A 184 18.34 -13.25 -10.47
N LEU A 185 18.11 -13.88 -11.62
CA LEU A 185 17.42 -15.16 -11.73
C LEU A 185 18.44 -16.29 -11.68
N LEU A 186 18.31 -17.19 -10.71
CA LEU A 186 19.22 -18.32 -10.49
C LEU A 186 18.44 -19.65 -10.50
N ALA A 187 19.15 -20.75 -10.62
CA ALA A 187 18.55 -22.07 -10.75
C ALA A 187 17.90 -22.59 -9.44
N ASP A 188 18.43 -22.14 -8.30
CA ASP A 188 18.02 -22.61 -6.98
C ASP A 188 18.24 -21.54 -5.90
N GLU A 189 17.90 -21.88 -4.65
CA GLU A 189 18.12 -21.07 -3.44
C GLU A 189 19.02 -21.79 -2.43
N THR A 190 19.93 -22.64 -2.91
CA THR A 190 20.87 -23.37 -2.05
C THR A 190 21.87 -22.43 -1.39
N GLY A 191 22.55 -22.91 -0.34
CA GLY A 191 23.58 -22.13 0.37
C GLY A 191 24.68 -21.58 -0.52
N PRO A 192 25.33 -22.42 -1.36
CA PRO A 192 26.34 -21.93 -2.32
C PRO A 192 25.81 -20.90 -3.30
N THR A 193 24.59 -21.09 -3.82
CA THR A 193 23.95 -20.14 -4.74
C THR A 193 23.67 -18.80 -4.06
N CYS A 194 23.12 -18.81 -2.84
CA CYS A 194 22.90 -17.60 -2.03
C CYS A 194 24.24 -16.90 -1.70
N ALA A 195 25.29 -17.65 -1.39
CA ALA A 195 26.63 -17.11 -1.11
C ALA A 195 27.21 -16.40 -2.34
N GLY A 196 27.21 -17.07 -3.51
CA GLY A 196 27.68 -16.49 -4.76
C GLY A 196 26.87 -15.25 -5.18
N PHE A 197 25.55 -15.29 -4.99
CA PHE A 197 24.70 -14.11 -5.21
C PHE A 197 25.13 -12.93 -4.32
N LEU A 198 25.37 -13.15 -3.02
CA LEU A 198 25.79 -12.10 -2.09
C LEU A 198 27.11 -11.47 -2.50
N GLN A 199 28.08 -12.25 -2.95
CA GLN A 199 29.36 -11.75 -3.44
C GLN A 199 29.19 -10.86 -4.69
N ARG A 200 28.38 -11.27 -5.66
CA ARG A 200 28.08 -10.46 -6.85
C ARG A 200 27.29 -9.20 -6.51
N ALA A 201 26.36 -9.29 -5.58
CA ALA A 201 25.63 -8.12 -5.07
C ALA A 201 26.58 -7.12 -4.39
N ALA A 202 27.51 -7.59 -3.55
CA ALA A 202 28.53 -6.74 -2.93
C ALA A 202 29.42 -6.05 -3.98
N ALA A 203 29.87 -6.77 -5.02
CA ALA A 203 30.61 -6.20 -6.13
C ALA A 203 29.79 -5.15 -6.90
N PHE A 204 28.48 -5.37 -7.08
CA PHE A 204 27.58 -4.37 -7.67
C PHE A 204 27.50 -3.10 -6.80
N PHE A 205 27.30 -3.23 -5.50
CA PHE A 205 27.24 -2.10 -4.57
C PHE A 205 28.56 -1.34 -4.53
N ALA A 206 29.70 -2.04 -4.56
CA ALA A 206 31.03 -1.43 -4.60
C ALA A 206 31.24 -0.58 -5.86
N ARG A 207 30.84 -1.08 -7.05
CA ARG A 207 30.86 -0.31 -8.30
C ARG A 207 30.01 0.96 -8.27
N HIS A 208 28.94 0.95 -7.48
CA HIS A 208 28.13 2.14 -7.21
C HIS A 208 28.67 2.95 -6.03
N GLY A 209 29.82 2.55 -5.44
CA GLY A 209 30.59 3.21 -4.38
C GLY A 209 30.06 2.98 -2.98
N ILE A 210 29.20 2.02 -2.76
CA ILE A 210 28.94 1.44 -1.44
C ILE A 210 30.01 0.36 -1.24
N ARG A 211 31.19 0.78 -0.78
CA ARG A 211 32.38 -0.10 -0.70
C ARG A 211 32.32 -1.08 0.46
N GLN A 212 31.58 -0.74 1.54
CA GLN A 212 31.46 -1.57 2.71
C GLN A 212 29.99 -1.88 2.99
N ILE A 213 29.68 -3.14 3.26
CA ILE A 213 28.40 -3.60 3.77
C ILE A 213 28.62 -3.99 5.22
N GLU A 214 28.02 -3.24 6.16
CA GLU A 214 28.19 -3.51 7.60
C GLU A 214 27.31 -4.66 8.07
N ARG A 215 26.08 -4.75 7.52
CA ARG A 215 25.11 -5.76 7.93
C ARG A 215 24.35 -6.31 6.72
N VAL A 216 24.11 -7.61 6.75
CA VAL A 216 23.22 -8.30 5.80
C VAL A 216 22.01 -8.84 6.55
N MET A 217 20.81 -8.52 6.12
CA MET A 217 19.57 -9.02 6.70
C MET A 217 18.88 -9.99 5.75
N SER A 218 18.56 -11.19 6.25
CA SER A 218 17.78 -12.20 5.55
C SER A 218 16.64 -12.73 6.42
N ASP A 219 15.76 -13.52 5.83
CA ASP A 219 14.88 -14.42 6.56
C ASP A 219 15.67 -15.64 7.12
N ASN A 220 14.94 -16.66 7.61
CA ASN A 220 15.51 -17.91 8.09
C ASN A 220 15.49 -19.03 7.06
N GLY A 221 15.47 -18.71 5.76
CA GLY A 221 15.54 -19.69 4.68
C GLY A 221 16.81 -20.56 4.75
N SER A 222 16.69 -21.82 4.35
CA SER A 222 17.80 -22.81 4.45
C SER A 222 19.08 -22.33 3.76
N GLY A 223 18.98 -21.66 2.63
CA GLY A 223 20.12 -21.07 1.93
C GLY A 223 20.88 -20.05 2.78
N TYR A 224 20.18 -19.20 3.51
CA TYR A 224 20.75 -18.11 4.32
C TYR A 224 21.32 -18.60 5.68
N ILE A 225 20.84 -19.72 6.22
CA ILE A 225 21.41 -20.31 7.45
C ILE A 225 22.59 -21.22 7.19
N SER A 226 22.92 -21.51 5.95
CA SER A 226 24.00 -22.41 5.52
C SER A 226 25.39 -21.92 5.95
N ALA A 227 26.35 -22.85 6.05
CA ALA A 227 27.75 -22.52 6.30
C ALA A 227 28.33 -21.66 5.17
N ALA A 228 28.03 -21.98 3.90
CA ALA A 228 28.50 -21.23 2.73
C ALA A 228 28.07 -19.75 2.79
N PHE A 229 26.80 -19.47 3.13
CA PHE A 229 26.33 -18.09 3.24
C PHE A 229 26.99 -17.35 4.42
N ARG A 230 27.16 -18.01 5.56
CA ARG A 230 27.87 -17.42 6.72
C ARG A 230 29.30 -17.05 6.36
N MET A 231 30.01 -17.92 5.65
CA MET A 231 31.37 -17.64 5.16
C MET A 231 31.38 -16.43 4.19
N ALA A 232 30.42 -16.35 3.28
CA ALA A 232 30.32 -15.22 2.37
C ALA A 232 30.07 -13.90 3.11
N VAL A 233 29.21 -13.89 4.13
CA VAL A 233 28.97 -12.69 4.97
C VAL A 233 30.24 -12.32 5.75
N ALA A 234 30.94 -13.30 6.33
CA ALA A 234 32.21 -13.08 7.05
C ALA A 234 33.29 -12.50 6.15
N ALA A 235 33.41 -13.00 4.90
CA ALA A 235 34.33 -12.46 3.91
C ALA A 235 34.09 -10.98 3.55
N LEU A 236 32.86 -10.49 3.70
CA LEU A 236 32.53 -9.07 3.58
C LEU A 236 32.79 -8.27 4.86
N THR A 237 33.28 -8.90 5.91
CA THR A 237 33.43 -8.32 7.27
C THR A 237 32.07 -7.78 7.80
N ALA A 238 30.98 -8.34 7.34
CA ALA A 238 29.63 -7.93 7.65
C ALA A 238 29.02 -8.76 8.79
N ARG A 239 28.04 -8.19 9.48
CA ARG A 239 27.23 -8.91 10.48
C ARG A 239 25.96 -9.46 9.83
N HIS A 240 25.69 -10.76 9.98
CA HIS A 240 24.43 -11.35 9.54
C HIS A 240 23.32 -11.09 10.56
N LEU A 241 22.23 -10.47 10.14
CA LEU A 241 21.01 -10.28 10.91
C LEU A 241 19.90 -11.16 10.32
N ARG A 242 19.25 -11.95 11.16
CA ARG A 242 18.11 -12.76 10.74
C ARG A 242 16.81 -12.23 11.32
N THR A 243 15.73 -12.33 10.57
CA THR A 243 14.41 -11.97 11.07
C THR A 243 14.03 -12.87 12.25
N ARG A 244 13.36 -12.30 13.27
CA ARG A 244 12.80 -13.12 14.35
C ARG A 244 11.65 -13.97 13.82
N PRO A 245 11.50 -15.21 14.29
CA PRO A 245 10.33 -16.03 13.95
C PRO A 245 9.04 -15.24 14.19
N TYR A 246 8.06 -15.40 13.32
CA TYR A 246 6.74 -14.73 13.37
C TYR A 246 6.76 -13.20 13.34
N THR A 247 7.88 -12.56 12.99
CA THR A 247 7.99 -11.11 12.79
C THR A 247 8.48 -10.76 11.38
N PRO A 248 7.71 -11.07 10.32
CA PRO A 248 8.12 -10.90 8.91
C PRO A 248 8.42 -9.44 8.54
N ARG A 249 7.93 -8.48 9.31
CA ARG A 249 8.08 -7.04 9.02
C ARG A 249 9.53 -6.53 9.07
N THR A 250 10.49 -7.31 9.55
CA THR A 250 11.89 -6.91 9.64
C THR A 250 12.59 -6.91 8.28
N ASN A 251 12.20 -7.78 7.33
CA ASN A 251 12.72 -7.80 5.95
C ASN A 251 11.84 -7.04 4.93
N GLY A 252 11.00 -6.14 5.43
CA GLY A 252 9.96 -5.47 4.64
C GLY A 252 10.45 -4.67 3.43
N LYS A 253 11.75 -4.30 3.36
CA LYS A 253 12.31 -3.59 2.20
C LYS A 253 12.58 -4.53 1.03
N ALA A 254 13.13 -5.71 1.28
CA ALA A 254 13.26 -6.75 0.26
C ALA A 254 11.89 -7.24 -0.21
N GLU A 255 10.97 -7.51 0.72
CA GLU A 255 9.59 -7.90 0.38
C GLU A 255 8.88 -6.85 -0.49
N ARG A 256 9.00 -5.57 -0.14
CA ARG A 256 8.42 -4.46 -0.93
C ARG A 256 9.08 -4.35 -2.30
N PHE A 257 10.39 -4.56 -2.39
CA PHE A 257 11.10 -4.57 -3.65
C PHE A 257 10.62 -5.73 -4.54
N ILE A 258 10.52 -6.94 -3.99
CA ILE A 258 9.94 -8.10 -4.70
C ILE A 258 8.52 -7.80 -5.18
N GLN A 259 7.65 -7.23 -4.35
CA GLN A 259 6.30 -6.84 -4.78
C GLN A 259 6.32 -5.85 -5.95
N THR A 260 7.27 -4.92 -5.95
CA THR A 260 7.47 -3.96 -7.05
C THR A 260 7.93 -4.68 -8.31
N MET A 261 8.89 -5.60 -8.20
CA MET A 261 9.37 -6.43 -9.30
C MET A 261 8.24 -7.29 -9.90
N LEU A 262 7.42 -7.92 -9.05
CA LEU A 262 6.31 -8.74 -9.53
C LEU A 262 5.30 -7.90 -10.35
N ARG A 263 5.00 -6.68 -9.94
CA ARG A 263 4.03 -5.81 -10.62
C ARG A 263 4.59 -5.14 -11.87
N LEU A 264 5.83 -4.68 -11.83
CA LEU A 264 6.39 -3.79 -12.84
C LEU A 264 7.41 -4.48 -13.76
N TRP A 265 7.74 -5.76 -13.48
CA TRP A 265 8.60 -6.58 -14.32
C TRP A 265 7.99 -7.96 -14.54
N ALA A 266 7.94 -8.85 -13.55
CA ALA A 266 7.67 -10.27 -13.75
C ALA A 266 6.27 -10.55 -14.36
N TYR A 267 5.27 -9.72 -14.04
CA TYR A 267 3.87 -9.86 -14.49
C TYR A 267 3.30 -8.56 -15.08
N VAL A 268 4.15 -7.63 -15.51
CA VAL A 268 3.71 -6.35 -16.11
C VAL A 268 3.01 -6.56 -17.45
N ARG A 269 3.41 -7.58 -18.17
CA ARG A 269 2.82 -8.04 -19.43
C ARG A 269 2.89 -9.57 -19.52
N PRO A 270 2.12 -10.18 -20.39
CA PRO A 270 2.28 -11.59 -20.71
C PRO A 270 3.57 -11.78 -21.54
N TYR A 271 4.59 -12.38 -20.90
CA TYR A 271 5.80 -12.83 -21.59
C TYR A 271 5.53 -14.13 -22.35
N THR A 272 6.20 -14.32 -23.46
CA THR A 272 6.08 -15.54 -24.27
C THR A 272 6.87 -16.70 -23.68
N SER A 273 7.94 -16.42 -22.91
CA SER A 273 8.76 -17.43 -22.24
C SER A 273 9.43 -16.85 -20.97
N SER A 274 9.96 -17.74 -20.14
CA SER A 274 10.81 -17.35 -19.01
C SER A 274 12.07 -16.65 -19.47
N ASP A 275 12.63 -17.03 -20.62
CA ASP A 275 13.84 -16.40 -21.16
C ASP A 275 13.58 -14.95 -21.59
N GLU A 276 12.43 -14.67 -22.20
CA GLU A 276 12.01 -13.30 -22.49
C GLU A 276 11.84 -12.48 -21.20
N ARG A 277 11.22 -13.09 -20.16
CA ARG A 277 11.11 -12.46 -18.85
C ARG A 277 12.48 -12.18 -18.23
N ALA A 278 13.41 -13.12 -18.32
CA ALA A 278 14.77 -12.98 -17.84
C ALA A 278 15.52 -11.87 -18.56
N ALA A 279 15.43 -11.81 -19.88
CA ALA A 279 16.05 -10.77 -20.69
C ALA A 279 15.56 -9.35 -20.33
N ALA A 280 14.31 -9.22 -19.90
CA ALA A 280 13.73 -7.95 -19.47
C ALA A 280 14.20 -7.50 -18.07
N LEU A 281 14.89 -8.34 -17.28
CA LEU A 281 15.30 -8.01 -15.91
C LEU A 281 16.36 -6.91 -15.88
N ALA A 282 17.42 -7.02 -16.66
CA ALA A 282 18.53 -6.07 -16.62
C ALA A 282 18.12 -4.65 -17.04
N PRO A 283 17.39 -4.42 -18.14
CA PRO A 283 16.85 -3.09 -18.48
C PRO A 283 15.92 -2.53 -17.39
N TRP A 284 15.09 -3.40 -16.81
CA TRP A 284 14.20 -2.99 -15.74
C TRP A 284 14.94 -2.53 -14.47
N LEU A 285 16.02 -3.23 -14.08
CA LEU A 285 16.86 -2.85 -12.94
C LEU A 285 17.58 -1.51 -13.18
N VAL A 286 18.01 -1.25 -14.40
CA VAL A 286 18.58 0.05 -14.78
C VAL A 286 17.55 1.16 -14.60
N TRP A 287 16.33 0.95 -15.12
CA TRP A 287 15.22 1.88 -14.94
C TRP A 287 14.88 2.09 -13.46
N TYR A 288 14.74 0.99 -12.69
CA TYR A 288 14.43 1.05 -11.27
C TYR A 288 15.45 1.89 -10.48
N ASN A 289 16.73 1.65 -10.72
CA ASN A 289 17.81 2.30 -9.97
C ASN A 289 18.08 3.74 -10.40
N ARG A 290 17.85 4.08 -11.67
CA ARG A 290 18.25 5.39 -12.22
C ARG A 290 17.10 6.35 -12.51
N GLN A 291 15.89 5.85 -12.73
CA GLN A 291 14.79 6.68 -13.24
C GLN A 291 13.54 6.60 -12.38
N ARG A 292 13.30 5.45 -11.70
CA ARG A 292 12.06 5.29 -10.97
C ARG A 292 12.02 6.21 -9.74
N PRO A 293 10.98 7.09 -9.60
CA PRO A 293 10.79 7.89 -8.41
C PRO A 293 10.32 7.02 -7.23
N HIS A 294 10.85 7.30 -6.05
CA HIS A 294 10.50 6.61 -4.82
C HIS A 294 9.95 7.60 -3.79
N GLY A 295 8.70 7.47 -3.38
CA GLY A 295 8.09 8.36 -2.40
C GLY A 295 8.83 8.39 -1.06
N SER A 296 9.50 7.28 -0.64
CA SER A 296 10.35 7.26 0.56
C SER A 296 11.69 8.00 0.37
N LEU A 297 12.05 8.34 -0.85
CA LEU A 297 13.27 9.07 -1.21
C LEU A 297 12.95 10.46 -1.76
N GLN A 298 11.81 11.03 -1.38
CA GLN A 298 11.34 12.34 -1.87
C GLN A 298 11.25 12.38 -3.41
N ASP A 299 10.69 11.31 -3.98
CA ASP A 299 10.50 11.08 -5.41
C ASP A 299 11.79 11.05 -6.26
N ARG A 300 12.96 10.88 -5.61
CA ARG A 300 14.23 10.64 -6.28
C ARG A 300 14.43 9.15 -6.60
N SER A 301 15.29 8.89 -7.57
CA SER A 301 15.76 7.52 -7.85
C SER A 301 16.82 7.08 -6.81
N PRO A 302 17.04 5.76 -6.65
CA PRO A 302 18.09 5.23 -5.79
C PRO A 302 19.50 5.80 -6.08
N VAL A 303 19.87 5.93 -7.35
CA VAL A 303 21.18 6.45 -7.75
C VAL A 303 21.30 7.94 -7.47
N GLU A 304 20.27 8.75 -7.69
CA GLU A 304 20.26 10.16 -7.33
C GLU A 304 20.41 10.35 -5.82
N THR A 305 19.63 9.61 -5.03
CA THR A 305 19.74 9.62 -3.56
C THR A 305 21.16 9.27 -3.09
N LEU A 306 21.79 8.26 -3.71
CA LEU A 306 23.15 7.88 -3.38
C LEU A 306 24.16 8.99 -3.70
N LYS A 307 23.99 9.68 -4.83
CA LYS A 307 24.87 10.82 -5.21
C LYS A 307 24.74 11.98 -4.24
N ASP A 308 23.52 12.32 -3.81
CA ASP A 308 23.29 13.42 -2.88
C ASP A 308 23.90 13.13 -1.51
N LEU A 309 23.65 11.92 -0.95
CA LEU A 309 24.25 11.52 0.31
C LEU A 309 25.79 11.54 0.33
N ARG A 310 26.43 11.40 -0.84
CA ARG A 310 27.88 11.54 -0.97
C ARG A 310 28.34 12.98 -1.01
N ARG A 311 27.60 13.85 -1.66
CA ARG A 311 27.89 15.30 -1.68
C ARG A 311 27.79 15.87 -0.28
N ASP A 312 26.75 15.51 0.48
CA ASP A 312 26.54 15.98 1.85
C ASP A 312 27.69 15.53 2.79
N ASN A 313 28.19 14.30 2.62
CA ASN A 313 29.34 13.81 3.41
C ASN A 313 30.67 14.53 3.06
N LEU A 314 30.85 15.01 1.82
CA LEU A 314 32.04 15.75 1.42
C LEU A 314 32.02 17.20 1.93
N VAL A 315 30.83 17.78 2.15
CA VAL A 315 30.66 19.15 2.67
C VAL A 315 30.72 19.18 4.20
N GLY A 316 30.34 18.07 4.87
CA GLY A 316 30.36 17.95 6.34
C GLY A 316 31.73 17.73 6.99
N ASP A 317 32.74 17.31 6.20
CA ASP A 317 34.13 17.10 6.71
C ASP A 317 35.01 18.38 6.72
N HIS A 318 34.42 19.53 6.36
CA HIS A 318 35.13 20.83 6.32
C HIS A 318 34.57 21.89 7.29
N SER A 319 33.78 21.50 8.31
CA SER A 319 33.26 22.39 9.34
C SER A 319 33.67 22.00 10.74
#